data_df959333fd40879b04ca578863cf45e9
#
_entry.id   df959333fd40879b04ca578863cf45e9
#
_cell.length_a   1.000
_cell.length_b   1.000
_cell.length_c   1.000
_cell.angle_alpha   90.00
_cell.angle_beta   90.00
_cell.angle_gamma   90.00
#
_symmetry.space_group_name_H-M   'P 1'
#
loop_
_entity.id
_entity.type
_entity.pdbx_description
1 polymer ?
#
loop_
_entity_poly.entity_id
_entity_poly.type
_entity_poly.pdbx_seq_one_letter_code
_entity_poly.pdbx_strand_id
1 'polypeptide(L)'
;MITGQQPGFLGGPLYSLYKAMSCISLAEMHSTDELSIVPIFWIEDNDHDGVEAGTASLIDQSSAVHTIHCDEIEHLQTHIPICERAFSNDISSLIESISQYLPNSEYGLQIKQEINELYQSGKNWSESFLEYMQERCGEFGLLFFSSSIARKEGLFKERILHEISHSGELQQLVLEANESLMKRGMKIQAEAGIINAFYHDDSGRHKIDIDEFGHIKLGEGILSKDECIKLIQLHPEKFSPSVLLRPLIQDSIIPTIGMIVGPGEFGYMSQLKLAYSALNISMPQLHGRHSATIVIPSISKYLSKHELEPNFFMRIMNEIEQDLSGRFAHDAETDALVHELRSSVEHSLSIISKHAETIDSSLQGAISATEHGIEKLIDGMQKKMVSSLKKKQDMLFGKAHEAHAWIYPRNHLQERFLSSMTVEARIGKEMFRDILIAIKNASRDMHLLIDVNEMKSF
;
A
#
# COMPACT_ATOMS: atom_id res chain seq x y z
N MET A 1 -8.52 3.14 21.97
CA MET A 1 -7.40 3.06 21.02
C MET A 1 -7.87 3.58 19.68
N ILE A 2 -7.14 4.46 19.00
CA ILE A 2 -7.61 5.08 17.77
C ILE A 2 -6.57 4.99 16.64
N THR A 3 -7.04 4.92 15.42
CA THR A 3 -6.28 5.14 14.18
C THR A 3 -7.17 5.83 13.17
N GLY A 4 -6.66 6.24 12.02
CA GLY A 4 -7.50 6.84 11.00
C GLY A 4 -6.82 6.93 9.64
N GLN A 5 -7.65 7.12 8.61
CA GLN A 5 -7.22 7.34 7.23
C GLN A 5 -8.33 8.03 6.44
N GLN A 6 -7.97 8.66 5.31
CA GLN A 6 -8.90 9.09 4.29
C GLN A 6 -9.59 7.89 3.63
N PRO A 7 -10.85 8.03 3.16
CA PRO A 7 -11.55 6.97 2.43
C PRO A 7 -10.90 6.72 1.06
N GLY A 8 -10.13 5.64 0.95
CA GLY A 8 -9.42 5.28 -0.28
C GLY A 8 -10.23 4.43 -1.25
N PHE A 9 -10.10 4.68 -2.56
CA PHE A 9 -10.70 3.87 -3.61
C PHE A 9 -10.19 2.42 -3.55
N LEU A 10 -11.05 1.45 -3.82
CA LEU A 10 -10.78 0.02 -3.71
C LEU A 10 -10.19 -0.41 -2.34
N GLY A 11 -10.71 0.18 -1.26
CA GLY A 11 -10.26 -0.07 0.11
C GLY A 11 -8.98 0.65 0.51
N GLY A 12 -8.42 1.47 -0.39
CA GLY A 12 -7.16 2.18 -0.18
C GLY A 12 -5.94 1.27 -0.15
N PRO A 13 -4.74 1.83 0.07
CA PRO A 13 -3.52 1.05 0.22
C PRO A 13 -3.57 0.13 1.44
N LEU A 14 -2.87 -1.01 1.37
CA LEU A 14 -2.82 -2.02 2.44
C LEU A 14 -2.44 -1.46 3.81
N TYR A 15 -1.67 -0.37 3.86
CA TYR A 15 -1.33 0.24 5.15
C TYR A 15 -2.56 0.73 5.94
N SER A 16 -3.68 1.07 5.26
CA SER A 16 -4.94 1.44 5.92
C SER A 16 -5.50 0.26 6.72
N LEU A 17 -5.44 -0.94 6.13
CA LEU A 17 -5.79 -2.18 6.80
C LEU A 17 -4.82 -2.48 7.96
N TYR A 18 -3.50 -2.32 7.75
CA TYR A 18 -2.52 -2.56 8.83
C TYR A 18 -2.67 -1.58 10.00
N LYS A 19 -3.12 -0.34 9.76
CA LYS A 19 -3.52 0.58 10.83
C LYS A 19 -4.70 0.02 11.63
N ALA A 20 -5.76 -0.43 10.94
CA ALA A 20 -6.93 -1.03 11.57
C ALA A 20 -6.57 -2.25 12.41
N MET A 21 -5.82 -3.20 11.84
CA MET A 21 -5.40 -4.43 12.53
C MET A 21 -4.46 -4.18 13.70
N SER A 22 -3.55 -3.20 13.57
CA SER A 22 -2.68 -2.76 14.69
C SER A 22 -3.50 -2.13 15.82
N CYS A 23 -4.53 -1.37 15.49
CA CYS A 23 -5.44 -0.75 16.47
C CYS A 23 -6.23 -1.81 17.25
N ILE A 24 -6.80 -2.79 16.54
CA ILE A 24 -7.51 -3.94 17.15
C ILE A 24 -6.57 -4.72 18.06
N SER A 25 -5.40 -5.12 17.56
CA SER A 25 -4.40 -5.90 18.30
C SER A 25 -3.98 -5.21 19.60
N LEU A 26 -3.74 -3.90 19.56
CA LEU A 26 -3.35 -3.13 20.74
C LEU A 26 -4.49 -2.92 21.72
N ALA A 27 -5.70 -2.69 21.23
CA ALA A 27 -6.87 -2.55 22.09
C ALA A 27 -7.10 -3.85 22.89
N GLU A 28 -7.05 -5.00 22.23
CA GLU A 28 -7.19 -6.30 22.88
C GLU A 28 -6.04 -6.56 23.88
N MET A 29 -4.79 -6.28 23.48
CA MET A 29 -3.62 -6.53 24.34
C MET A 29 -3.65 -5.75 25.66
N HIS A 30 -4.20 -4.55 25.65
CA HIS A 30 -4.23 -3.66 26.80
C HIS A 30 -5.59 -3.63 27.53
N SER A 31 -6.61 -4.32 27.01
CA SER A 31 -7.87 -4.51 27.73
C SER A 31 -7.70 -5.47 28.92
N THR A 32 -8.36 -5.14 30.02
CA THR A 32 -8.43 -5.96 31.23
C THR A 32 -9.89 -6.11 31.67
N ASP A 33 -10.16 -6.93 32.66
CA ASP A 33 -11.51 -7.08 33.23
C ASP A 33 -12.07 -5.78 33.80
N GLU A 34 -11.18 -4.86 34.22
CA GLU A 34 -11.56 -3.56 34.80
C GLU A 34 -11.58 -2.42 33.78
N LEU A 35 -10.84 -2.56 32.65
CA LEU A 35 -10.71 -1.52 31.62
C LEU A 35 -10.89 -2.12 30.23
N SER A 36 -12.03 -1.85 29.62
CA SER A 36 -12.29 -2.21 28.23
C SER A 36 -11.76 -1.12 27.28
N ILE A 37 -10.83 -1.49 26.41
CA ILE A 37 -10.28 -0.57 25.39
C ILE A 37 -10.91 -0.89 24.04
N VAL A 38 -11.65 0.09 23.50
CA VAL A 38 -12.35 -0.03 22.22
C VAL A 38 -11.46 0.46 21.09
N PRO A 39 -11.23 -0.35 20.03
CA PRO A 39 -10.54 0.12 18.84
C PRO A 39 -11.48 0.96 17.97
N ILE A 40 -11.02 2.14 17.54
CA ILE A 40 -11.78 3.08 16.72
C ILE A 40 -10.99 3.45 15.48
N PHE A 41 -11.63 3.42 14.32
CA PHE A 41 -11.11 3.92 13.06
C PHE A 41 -11.76 5.26 12.72
N TRP A 42 -10.97 6.33 12.74
CA TRP A 42 -11.38 7.66 12.33
C TRP A 42 -11.30 7.80 10.82
N ILE A 43 -12.44 7.95 10.17
CA ILE A 43 -12.53 8.20 8.73
C ILE A 43 -12.41 9.71 8.52
N GLU A 44 -11.29 10.15 7.93
CA GLU A 44 -11.06 11.56 7.63
C GLU A 44 -11.63 11.90 6.26
N ASP A 45 -12.92 12.12 6.22
CA ASP A 45 -13.71 12.35 5.01
C ASP A 45 -14.08 13.83 4.78
N ASN A 46 -13.66 14.73 5.67
CA ASN A 46 -13.73 16.18 5.42
C ASN A 46 -12.62 16.69 4.48
N ASP A 47 -11.62 15.87 4.20
CA ASP A 47 -10.55 16.26 3.28
C ASP A 47 -11.05 16.31 1.83
N HIS A 48 -10.41 17.16 1.03
CA HIS A 48 -10.72 17.34 -0.40
C HIS A 48 -9.62 16.82 -1.32
N ASP A 49 -8.54 16.23 -0.78
CA ASP A 49 -7.48 15.60 -1.60
C ASP A 49 -8.00 14.33 -2.27
N GLY A 50 -8.59 14.55 -3.45
CA GLY A 50 -9.15 13.50 -4.25
C GLY A 50 -8.10 12.64 -4.96
N VAL A 51 -6.92 13.17 -5.23
CA VAL A 51 -5.88 12.44 -5.97
C VAL A 51 -5.35 11.29 -5.14
N GLU A 52 -5.02 11.53 -3.86
CA GLU A 52 -4.56 10.46 -2.95
C GLU A 52 -5.68 9.44 -2.72
N ALA A 53 -6.89 9.91 -2.38
CA ALA A 53 -8.03 9.03 -2.10
C ALA A 53 -8.49 8.23 -3.33
N GLY A 54 -8.43 8.82 -4.53
CA GLY A 54 -8.90 8.22 -5.79
C GLY A 54 -7.92 7.33 -6.50
N THR A 55 -6.69 7.22 -6.00
CA THR A 55 -5.66 6.39 -6.63
C THR A 55 -5.62 5.01 -5.99
N ALA A 56 -5.74 3.96 -6.83
CA ALA A 56 -5.56 2.58 -6.41
C ALA A 56 -4.64 1.83 -7.38
N SER A 57 -3.87 0.88 -6.87
CA SER A 57 -3.00 0.05 -7.72
C SER A 57 -3.36 -1.42 -7.59
N LEU A 58 -3.42 -2.09 -8.73
CA LEU A 58 -3.78 -3.49 -8.89
C LEU A 58 -2.68 -4.24 -9.62
N ILE A 59 -2.62 -5.56 -9.43
CA ILE A 59 -1.79 -6.47 -10.22
C ILE A 59 -2.69 -7.44 -10.96
N ASP A 60 -2.57 -7.48 -12.29
CA ASP A 60 -3.35 -8.39 -13.12
C ASP A 60 -2.79 -9.83 -13.13
N GLN A 61 -3.43 -10.71 -13.89
CA GLN A 61 -3.03 -12.13 -14.00
C GLN A 61 -1.67 -12.32 -14.69
N SER A 62 -1.23 -11.35 -15.49
CA SER A 62 0.09 -11.35 -16.14
C SER A 62 1.20 -10.76 -15.26
N SER A 63 0.86 -10.35 -14.02
CA SER A 63 1.73 -9.65 -13.08
C SER A 63 2.09 -8.22 -13.49
N ALA A 64 1.33 -7.64 -14.44
CA ALA A 64 1.45 -6.23 -14.75
C ALA A 64 0.77 -5.38 -13.67
N VAL A 65 1.45 -4.30 -13.28
CA VAL A 65 0.97 -3.37 -12.26
C VAL A 65 0.22 -2.22 -12.93
N HIS A 66 -1.05 -2.09 -12.60
CA HIS A 66 -1.95 -1.04 -13.07
C HIS A 66 -2.23 -0.04 -11.96
N THR A 67 -2.03 1.24 -12.23
CA THR A 67 -2.47 2.33 -11.36
C THR A 67 -3.75 2.91 -11.96
N ILE A 68 -4.80 2.90 -11.18
CA ILE A 68 -6.13 3.39 -11.55
C ILE A 68 -6.35 4.71 -10.83
N HIS A 69 -6.81 5.69 -11.56
CA HIS A 69 -7.30 6.95 -11.02
C HIS A 69 -8.80 7.00 -11.23
N CYS A 70 -9.54 7.30 -10.19
CA CYS A 70 -10.95 7.57 -10.32
C CYS A 70 -11.10 9.02 -10.81
N ASP A 71 -11.25 9.20 -12.12
CA ASP A 71 -11.27 10.51 -12.81
C ASP A 71 -12.40 11.43 -12.31
N GLU A 72 -13.43 10.88 -11.68
CA GLU A 72 -14.49 11.65 -11.03
C GLU A 72 -13.95 12.61 -9.96
N ILE A 73 -12.73 12.38 -9.50
CA ILE A 73 -12.05 13.22 -8.52
C ILE A 73 -11.16 14.26 -9.21
N GLU A 74 -10.54 13.92 -10.35
CA GLU A 74 -9.65 14.83 -11.08
C GLU A 74 -10.41 15.94 -11.82
N HIS A 75 -11.60 15.63 -12.37
CA HIS A 75 -12.44 16.63 -13.06
C HIS A 75 -13.07 17.65 -12.12
N LEU A 76 -13.15 17.34 -10.84
CA LEU A 76 -13.58 18.29 -9.83
C LEU A 76 -12.36 19.06 -9.32
N GLN A 77 -11.91 20.07 -10.04
CA GLN A 77 -11.04 21.16 -9.52
C GLN A 77 -11.71 21.91 -8.33
N THR A 78 -12.69 21.30 -7.73
CA THR A 78 -13.47 21.85 -6.63
C THR A 78 -12.90 21.32 -5.33
N HIS A 79 -12.74 22.22 -4.38
CA HIS A 79 -12.40 21.93 -2.99
C HIS A 79 -13.52 21.16 -2.25
N ILE A 80 -14.33 20.36 -2.97
CA ILE A 80 -15.44 19.59 -2.39
C ILE A 80 -14.87 18.47 -1.53
N PRO A 81 -15.26 18.37 -0.25
CA PRO A 81 -14.86 17.26 0.62
C PRO A 81 -15.29 15.90 0.08
N ILE A 82 -14.51 14.86 0.38
CA ILE A 82 -14.79 13.49 -0.06
C ILE A 82 -16.17 13.02 0.42
N CYS A 83 -16.57 13.40 1.64
CA CYS A 83 -17.89 13.06 2.20
C CYS A 83 -19.09 13.66 1.44
N GLU A 84 -18.87 14.64 0.57
CA GLU A 84 -19.91 15.29 -0.23
C GLU A 84 -19.91 14.82 -1.68
N ARG A 85 -19.01 13.87 -2.04
CA ARG A 85 -18.87 13.31 -3.39
C ARG A 85 -19.68 12.03 -3.53
N ALA A 86 -20.46 11.96 -4.60
CA ALA A 86 -21.12 10.74 -5.04
C ALA A 86 -20.57 10.32 -6.39
N PHE A 87 -20.49 9.03 -6.65
CA PHE A 87 -20.03 8.50 -7.92
C PHE A 87 -20.99 8.89 -9.07
N SER A 88 -20.43 9.29 -10.20
CA SER A 88 -21.20 9.58 -11.42
C SER A 88 -21.60 8.30 -12.15
N ASN A 89 -22.29 8.46 -13.30
CA ASN A 89 -22.63 7.31 -14.14
C ASN A 89 -21.40 6.63 -14.79
N ASP A 90 -20.28 7.35 -14.90
CA ASP A 90 -19.07 6.84 -15.54
C ASP A 90 -18.34 5.81 -14.68
N ILE A 91 -18.65 5.76 -13.37
CA ILE A 91 -18.07 4.76 -12.46
C ILE A 91 -18.30 3.32 -12.96
N SER A 92 -19.43 3.02 -13.57
CA SER A 92 -19.72 1.68 -14.07
C SER A 92 -18.72 1.21 -15.11
N SER A 93 -18.33 2.09 -16.05
CA SER A 93 -17.31 1.79 -17.07
C SER A 93 -15.92 1.58 -16.45
N LEU A 94 -15.58 2.37 -15.44
CA LEU A 94 -14.33 2.22 -14.70
C LEU A 94 -14.28 0.86 -13.97
N ILE A 95 -15.36 0.49 -13.27
CA ILE A 95 -15.46 -0.78 -12.55
C ILE A 95 -15.43 -1.99 -13.50
N GLU A 96 -16.06 -1.89 -14.66
CA GLU A 96 -15.95 -2.92 -15.71
C GLU A 96 -14.50 -3.10 -16.17
N SER A 97 -13.77 -2.01 -16.41
CA SER A 97 -12.35 -2.02 -16.75
C SER A 97 -11.50 -2.66 -15.63
N ILE A 98 -11.72 -2.27 -14.37
CA ILE A 98 -11.03 -2.84 -13.21
C ILE A 98 -11.27 -4.35 -13.10
N SER A 99 -12.50 -4.79 -13.38
CA SER A 99 -12.88 -6.20 -13.31
C SER A 99 -12.07 -7.09 -14.27
N GLN A 100 -11.53 -6.52 -15.36
CA GLN A 100 -10.69 -7.25 -16.32
C GLN A 100 -9.30 -7.57 -15.74
N TYR A 101 -8.80 -6.75 -14.80
CA TYR A 101 -7.50 -6.97 -14.14
C TYR A 101 -7.58 -8.02 -13.02
N LEU A 102 -8.77 -8.21 -12.44
CA LEU A 102 -8.96 -9.16 -11.34
C LEU A 102 -8.98 -10.62 -11.83
N PRO A 103 -8.48 -11.58 -11.03
CA PRO A 103 -8.45 -12.99 -11.43
C PRO A 103 -9.85 -13.57 -11.61
N ASN A 104 -9.96 -14.62 -12.46
CA ASN A 104 -11.19 -15.40 -12.63
C ASN A 104 -11.27 -16.58 -11.63
N SER A 105 -10.59 -16.49 -10.48
CA SER A 105 -10.73 -17.41 -9.37
C SER A 105 -12.02 -17.15 -8.61
N GLU A 106 -12.39 -18.04 -7.70
CA GLU A 106 -13.54 -17.86 -6.82
C GLU A 106 -13.48 -16.52 -6.06
N TYR A 107 -12.36 -16.23 -5.42
CA TYR A 107 -12.14 -14.96 -4.71
C TYR A 107 -12.20 -13.74 -5.65
N GLY A 108 -11.58 -13.86 -6.83
CA GLY A 108 -11.63 -12.79 -7.81
C GLY A 108 -13.05 -12.49 -8.31
N LEU A 109 -13.88 -13.51 -8.51
CA LEU A 109 -15.29 -13.34 -8.88
C LEU A 109 -16.10 -12.69 -7.76
N GLN A 110 -15.85 -13.06 -6.50
CA GLN A 110 -16.49 -12.43 -5.33
C GLN A 110 -16.15 -10.94 -5.28
N ILE A 111 -14.87 -10.57 -5.44
CA ILE A 111 -14.45 -9.16 -5.45
C ILE A 111 -15.03 -8.40 -6.66
N LYS A 112 -15.13 -9.02 -7.84
CA LYS A 112 -15.79 -8.41 -9.00
C LYS A 112 -17.26 -8.07 -8.73
N GLN A 113 -17.97 -8.96 -8.07
CA GLN A 113 -19.34 -8.68 -7.68
C GLN A 113 -19.40 -7.54 -6.65
N GLU A 114 -18.57 -7.60 -5.64
CA GLU A 114 -18.56 -6.64 -4.55
C GLU A 114 -18.18 -5.21 -5.00
N ILE A 115 -17.19 -5.05 -5.88
CA ILE A 115 -16.86 -3.71 -6.41
C ILE A 115 -18.03 -3.11 -7.21
N ASN A 116 -18.84 -3.94 -7.89
CA ASN A 116 -20.06 -3.47 -8.56
C ASN A 116 -21.14 -3.03 -7.57
N GLU A 117 -21.17 -3.58 -6.35
CA GLU A 117 -22.12 -3.19 -5.30
C GLU A 117 -21.64 -1.95 -4.53
N LEU A 118 -20.33 -1.86 -4.28
CA LEU A 118 -19.74 -0.74 -3.55
C LEU A 118 -19.66 0.56 -4.37
N TYR A 119 -19.41 0.45 -5.67
CA TYR A 119 -19.16 1.61 -6.55
C TYR A 119 -20.28 1.76 -7.57
N GLN A 120 -21.42 2.29 -7.11
CA GLN A 120 -22.59 2.56 -7.95
C GLN A 120 -22.81 4.05 -8.14
N SER A 121 -23.37 4.43 -9.28
CA SER A 121 -23.78 5.81 -9.53
C SER A 121 -24.72 6.33 -8.42
N GLY A 122 -24.43 7.52 -7.91
CA GLY A 122 -25.16 8.15 -6.82
C GLY A 122 -24.77 7.69 -5.42
N LYS A 123 -23.99 6.61 -5.27
CA LYS A 123 -23.48 6.16 -3.94
C LYS A 123 -22.39 7.11 -3.45
N ASN A 124 -22.41 7.43 -2.15
CA ASN A 124 -21.43 8.30 -1.55
C ASN A 124 -20.07 7.60 -1.42
N TRP A 125 -18.99 8.34 -1.67
CA TRP A 125 -17.63 7.83 -1.60
C TRP A 125 -17.24 7.31 -0.21
N SER A 126 -17.50 8.11 0.82
CA SER A 126 -17.16 7.74 2.20
C SER A 126 -17.98 6.55 2.70
N GLU A 127 -19.25 6.45 2.26
CA GLU A 127 -20.11 5.30 2.58
C GLU A 127 -19.58 4.00 1.98
N SER A 128 -19.11 4.02 0.72
CA SER A 128 -18.51 2.84 0.06
C SER A 128 -17.26 2.36 0.79
N PHE A 129 -16.40 3.28 1.23
CA PHE A 129 -15.23 2.91 2.02
C PHE A 129 -15.58 2.37 3.40
N LEU A 130 -16.53 3.01 4.09
CA LEU A 130 -17.02 2.58 5.40
C LEU A 130 -17.60 1.16 5.33
N GLU A 131 -18.46 0.89 4.34
CA GLU A 131 -19.08 -0.40 4.13
C GLU A 131 -18.03 -1.50 3.89
N TYR A 132 -17.05 -1.22 3.02
CA TYR A 132 -15.92 -2.10 2.78
C TYR A 132 -15.16 -2.42 4.08
N MET A 133 -14.74 -1.39 4.82
CA MET A 133 -13.95 -1.59 6.04
C MET A 133 -14.74 -2.25 7.16
N GLN A 134 -16.03 -1.95 7.27
CA GLN A 134 -16.91 -2.53 8.28
C GLN A 134 -17.10 -4.04 8.05
N GLU A 135 -17.25 -4.47 6.81
CA GLU A 135 -17.36 -5.90 6.48
C GLU A 135 -16.07 -6.68 6.82
N ARG A 136 -14.89 -6.06 6.69
CA ARG A 136 -13.58 -6.71 6.91
C ARG A 136 -13.08 -6.62 8.35
N CYS A 137 -13.41 -5.56 9.05
CA CYS A 137 -12.83 -5.29 10.37
C CYS A 137 -13.86 -5.24 11.51
N GLY A 138 -15.16 -5.15 11.17
CA GLY A 138 -16.23 -5.06 12.16
C GLY A 138 -16.35 -6.32 13.04
N GLU A 139 -16.14 -7.50 12.49
CA GLU A 139 -16.15 -8.76 13.26
C GLU A 139 -15.07 -8.80 14.37
N PHE A 140 -14.00 -8.03 14.22
CA PHE A 140 -12.92 -7.92 15.23
C PHE A 140 -13.17 -6.78 16.23
N GLY A 141 -14.38 -6.22 16.28
CA GLY A 141 -14.78 -5.20 17.22
C GLY A 141 -14.31 -3.77 16.90
N LEU A 142 -13.82 -3.50 15.70
CA LEU A 142 -13.44 -2.16 15.26
C LEU A 142 -14.69 -1.29 15.07
N LEU A 143 -14.74 -0.15 15.75
CA LEU A 143 -15.76 0.86 15.53
C LEU A 143 -15.27 1.91 14.54
N PHE A 144 -16.21 2.52 13.83
CA PHE A 144 -15.92 3.56 12.84
C PHE A 144 -16.51 4.90 13.28
N PHE A 145 -15.73 5.96 13.11
CA PHE A 145 -16.12 7.33 13.44
C PHE A 145 -15.83 8.24 12.25
N SER A 146 -16.87 8.78 11.62
CA SER A 146 -16.74 9.70 10.48
C SER A 146 -16.53 11.13 10.97
N SER A 147 -15.48 11.78 10.46
CA SER A 147 -15.19 13.17 10.81
C SER A 147 -16.25 14.13 10.25
N SER A 148 -16.86 13.81 9.10
CA SER A 148 -17.93 14.63 8.52
C SER A 148 -19.24 14.55 9.31
N ILE A 149 -19.57 13.37 9.86
CA ILE A 149 -20.73 13.25 10.76
C ILE A 149 -20.48 14.07 12.02
N ALA A 150 -19.29 13.94 12.62
CA ALA A 150 -18.92 14.73 13.79
C ALA A 150 -18.99 16.24 13.53
N ARG A 151 -18.58 16.70 12.35
CA ARG A 151 -18.72 18.11 11.91
C ARG A 151 -20.19 18.52 11.83
N LYS A 152 -21.02 17.72 11.14
CA LYS A 152 -22.45 17.99 10.97
C LYS A 152 -23.21 18.05 12.31
N GLU A 153 -22.81 17.22 13.27
CA GLU A 153 -23.35 17.22 14.65
C GLU A 153 -22.75 18.33 15.53
N GLY A 154 -21.86 19.17 14.99
CA GLY A 154 -21.28 20.30 15.68
C GLY A 154 -20.25 19.94 16.76
N LEU A 155 -19.73 18.72 16.78
CA LEU A 155 -18.77 18.26 17.82
C LEU A 155 -17.44 19.01 17.78
N PHE A 156 -17.11 19.70 16.69
CA PHE A 156 -15.87 20.48 16.55
C PHE A 156 -15.98 21.90 17.09
N LYS A 157 -17.21 22.35 17.41
CA LYS A 157 -17.56 23.73 17.71
C LYS A 157 -16.64 24.36 18.76
N GLU A 158 -16.49 23.74 19.90
CA GLU A 158 -15.76 24.32 21.04
C GLU A 158 -14.28 24.58 20.69
N ARG A 159 -13.64 23.66 19.99
CA ARG A 159 -12.23 23.79 19.59
C ARG A 159 -12.04 24.77 18.43
N ILE A 160 -12.97 24.82 17.49
CA ILE A 160 -12.97 25.83 16.42
C ILE A 160 -13.18 27.22 16.99
N LEU A 161 -14.10 27.41 17.96
CA LEU A 161 -14.28 28.68 18.68
C LEU A 161 -13.01 29.11 19.42
N HIS A 162 -12.33 28.14 20.08
CA HIS A 162 -11.06 28.42 20.74
C HIS A 162 -10.01 28.89 19.75
N GLU A 163 -9.84 28.17 18.61
CA GLU A 163 -8.87 28.50 17.57
C GLU A 163 -9.07 29.90 17.00
N ILE A 164 -10.32 30.28 16.69
CA ILE A 164 -10.65 31.63 16.23
C ILE A 164 -10.41 32.67 17.32
N SER A 165 -10.80 32.38 18.57
CA SER A 165 -10.68 33.32 19.68
C SER A 165 -9.22 33.61 20.06
N HIS A 166 -8.35 32.63 19.89
CA HIS A 166 -6.92 32.67 20.20
C HIS A 166 -6.07 32.47 18.94
N SER A 167 -6.43 33.15 17.86
CA SER A 167 -5.73 33.04 16.55
C SER A 167 -4.23 33.24 16.70
N GLY A 168 -3.43 32.34 16.14
CA GLY A 168 -1.97 32.33 16.22
C GLY A 168 -1.39 31.58 17.43
N GLU A 169 -2.17 31.22 18.46
CA GLU A 169 -1.68 30.47 19.62
C GLU A 169 -1.15 29.09 19.21
N LEU A 170 -1.94 28.31 18.48
CA LEU A 170 -1.51 26.98 17.97
C LEU A 170 -0.28 27.11 17.08
N GLN A 171 -0.24 28.11 16.19
CA GLN A 171 0.92 28.39 15.33
C GLN A 171 2.18 28.61 16.17
N GLN A 172 2.12 29.45 17.18
CA GLN A 172 3.27 29.75 18.04
C GLN A 172 3.78 28.51 18.77
N LEU A 173 2.87 27.70 19.35
CA LEU A 173 3.20 26.47 20.05
C LEU A 173 3.85 25.43 19.11
N VAL A 174 3.36 25.32 17.88
CA VAL A 174 3.93 24.45 16.86
C VAL A 174 5.33 24.94 16.42
N LEU A 175 5.52 26.24 16.23
CA LEU A 175 6.82 26.80 15.86
C LEU A 175 7.87 26.56 16.96
N GLU A 176 7.51 26.72 18.22
CA GLU A 176 8.39 26.43 19.36
C GLU A 176 8.74 24.93 19.42
N ALA A 177 7.78 24.04 19.21
CA ALA A 177 8.01 22.61 19.12
C ALA A 177 8.94 22.25 17.95
N ASN A 178 8.75 22.90 16.79
CA ASN A 178 9.57 22.70 15.58
C ASN A 178 11.05 23.03 15.82
N GLU A 179 11.35 24.10 16.55
CA GLU A 179 12.75 24.43 16.91
C GLU A 179 13.42 23.31 17.69
N SER A 180 12.70 22.71 18.64
CA SER A 180 13.22 21.59 19.43
C SER A 180 13.40 20.33 18.59
N LEU A 181 12.48 20.04 17.66
CA LEU A 181 12.53 18.90 16.75
C LEU A 181 13.68 19.04 15.76
N MET A 182 13.86 20.21 15.16
CA MET A 182 14.97 20.51 14.24
C MET A 182 16.33 20.36 14.89
N LYS A 183 16.49 20.81 16.15
CA LYS A 183 17.73 20.60 16.93
C LYS A 183 18.08 19.12 17.12
N ARG A 184 17.09 18.22 17.03
CA ARG A 184 17.23 16.75 17.11
C ARG A 184 17.37 16.10 15.73
N GLY A 185 17.46 16.87 14.65
CA GLY A 185 17.56 16.37 13.27
C GLY A 185 16.25 15.82 12.68
N MET A 186 15.11 16.10 13.31
CA MET A 186 13.81 15.67 12.81
C MET A 186 13.29 16.62 11.72
N LYS A 187 12.63 16.06 10.71
CA LYS A 187 11.97 16.84 9.65
C LYS A 187 10.60 17.31 10.14
N ILE A 188 10.26 18.56 9.79
CA ILE A 188 8.94 19.12 10.02
C ILE A 188 7.97 18.56 8.95
N GLN A 189 6.79 18.10 9.38
CA GLN A 189 5.83 17.42 8.51
C GLN A 189 4.64 18.29 8.11
N ALA A 190 4.26 19.26 8.95
CA ALA A 190 3.13 20.14 8.70
C ALA A 190 3.43 21.58 9.14
N GLU A 191 2.87 22.53 8.40
CA GLU A 191 2.99 23.95 8.70
C GLU A 191 1.69 24.46 9.35
N ALA A 192 1.83 25.17 10.47
CA ALA A 192 0.69 25.79 11.16
C ALA A 192 0.40 27.17 10.53
N GLY A 193 -0.86 27.38 10.18
CA GLY A 193 -1.38 28.71 9.84
C GLY A 193 -1.70 29.53 11.10
N ILE A 194 -2.01 30.82 10.91
CA ILE A 194 -2.54 31.66 12.00
C ILE A 194 -3.87 31.10 12.50
N ILE A 195 -4.68 30.55 11.58
CA ILE A 195 -5.89 29.78 11.88
C ILE A 195 -5.75 28.39 11.24
N ASN A 196 -5.97 27.36 12.03
CA ASN A 196 -5.79 25.95 11.64
C ASN A 196 -7.15 25.27 11.39
N ALA A 197 -8.06 25.98 10.72
CA ALA A 197 -9.39 25.50 10.39
C ALA A 197 -9.76 25.84 8.95
N PHE A 198 -10.83 25.20 8.47
CA PHE A 198 -11.41 25.42 7.15
C PHE A 198 -12.89 25.76 7.28
N TYR A 199 -13.38 26.55 6.33
CA TYR A 199 -14.79 26.91 6.16
C TYR A 199 -15.36 26.15 4.96
N HIS A 200 -16.61 25.69 5.08
CA HIS A 200 -17.33 24.98 4.04
C HIS A 200 -18.50 25.80 3.55
N ASP A 201 -18.59 25.99 2.24
CA ASP A 201 -19.75 26.57 1.56
C ASP A 201 -20.09 25.75 0.29
N ASP A 202 -21.02 26.24 -0.53
CA ASP A 202 -21.47 25.57 -1.75
C ASP A 202 -20.36 25.42 -2.81
N SER A 203 -19.27 26.19 -2.71
CA SER A 203 -18.10 26.10 -3.58
C SER A 203 -17.01 25.13 -3.06
N GLY A 204 -17.14 24.68 -1.82
CA GLY A 204 -16.28 23.66 -1.22
C GLY A 204 -15.66 24.08 0.11
N ARG A 205 -14.47 23.50 0.39
CA ARG A 205 -13.70 23.66 1.63
C ARG A 205 -12.57 24.67 1.45
N HIS A 206 -12.64 25.79 2.16
CA HIS A 206 -11.71 26.91 2.05
C HIS A 206 -10.88 27.06 3.32
N LYS A 207 -9.57 27.28 3.15
CA LYS A 207 -8.72 27.65 4.29
C LYS A 207 -9.17 28.97 4.88
N ILE A 208 -9.27 29.01 6.20
CA ILE A 208 -9.54 30.27 6.92
C ILE A 208 -8.22 31.02 7.08
N ASP A 209 -8.24 32.31 6.78
CA ASP A 209 -7.07 33.20 6.91
C ASP A 209 -7.45 34.50 7.57
N ILE A 210 -6.46 35.32 7.94
CA ILE A 210 -6.64 36.66 8.53
C ILE A 210 -5.94 37.65 7.61
N ASP A 211 -6.62 38.77 7.34
CA ASP A 211 -6.04 39.90 6.60
C ASP A 211 -5.17 40.81 7.50
N GLU A 212 -4.50 41.78 6.90
CA GLU A 212 -3.65 42.75 7.61
C GLU A 212 -4.39 43.63 8.63
N PHE A 213 -5.72 43.71 8.56
CA PHE A 213 -6.58 44.46 9.47
C PHE A 213 -7.17 43.59 10.59
N GLY A 214 -6.87 42.28 10.59
CA GLY A 214 -7.39 41.35 11.59
C GLY A 214 -8.78 40.78 11.27
N HIS A 215 -9.30 40.96 10.05
CA HIS A 215 -10.54 40.36 9.62
C HIS A 215 -10.33 38.91 9.17
N ILE A 216 -11.33 38.08 9.42
CA ILE A 216 -11.33 36.64 9.05
C ILE A 216 -11.82 36.47 7.61
N LYS A 217 -11.01 35.81 6.77
CA LYS A 217 -11.38 35.46 5.39
C LYS A 217 -12.01 34.06 5.37
N LEU A 218 -13.24 33.97 4.87
CA LEU A 218 -14.00 32.71 4.70
C LEU A 218 -14.42 32.59 3.23
N GLY A 219 -13.65 31.82 2.45
CA GLY A 219 -13.82 31.77 0.99
C GLY A 219 -13.68 33.18 0.39
N GLU A 220 -14.73 33.71 -0.27
CA GLU A 220 -14.75 35.08 -0.79
C GLU A 220 -15.26 36.12 0.24
N GLY A 221 -15.77 35.67 1.39
CA GLY A 221 -16.32 36.54 2.44
C GLY A 221 -15.25 37.05 3.40
N ILE A 222 -15.47 38.25 3.93
CA ILE A 222 -14.63 38.84 4.97
C ILE A 222 -15.52 39.20 6.14
N LEU A 223 -15.19 38.72 7.33
CA LEU A 223 -15.94 38.97 8.58
C LEU A 223 -15.02 39.54 9.66
N SER A 224 -15.58 40.32 10.54
CA SER A 224 -14.93 40.61 11.83
C SER A 224 -14.82 39.32 12.66
N LYS A 225 -13.92 39.30 13.63
CA LYS A 225 -13.76 38.19 14.55
C LYS A 225 -15.06 37.84 15.29
N ASP A 226 -15.79 38.81 15.75
CA ASP A 226 -17.06 38.64 16.47
C ASP A 226 -18.16 38.06 15.57
N GLU A 227 -18.22 38.47 14.30
CA GLU A 227 -19.16 37.91 13.33
C GLU A 227 -18.81 36.45 13.00
N CYS A 228 -17.54 36.14 12.86
CA CYS A 228 -17.07 34.76 12.64
C CYS A 228 -17.44 33.87 13.85
N ILE A 229 -17.21 34.35 15.09
CA ILE A 229 -17.59 33.61 16.31
C ILE A 229 -19.11 33.35 16.32
N LYS A 230 -19.94 34.34 15.98
CA LYS A 230 -21.39 34.15 15.87
C LYS A 230 -21.76 33.14 14.80
N LEU A 231 -21.09 33.18 13.65
CA LEU A 231 -21.31 32.21 12.57
C LEU A 231 -20.99 30.78 13.03
N ILE A 232 -19.90 30.56 13.74
CA ILE A 232 -19.53 29.23 14.27
C ILE A 232 -20.57 28.77 15.31
N GLN A 233 -21.08 29.68 16.14
CA GLN A 233 -22.10 29.34 17.13
C GLN A 233 -23.42 28.89 16.50
N LEU A 234 -23.81 29.50 15.38
CA LEU A 234 -25.07 29.25 14.66
C LEU A 234 -24.91 28.07 13.65
N HIS A 235 -23.75 27.94 13.02
CA HIS A 235 -23.48 27.04 11.93
C HIS A 235 -22.14 26.31 12.13
N PRO A 236 -21.96 25.53 13.23
CA PRO A 236 -20.71 24.81 13.49
C PRO A 236 -20.39 23.76 12.42
N GLU A 237 -21.41 23.24 11.73
CA GLU A 237 -21.29 22.27 10.62
C GLU A 237 -20.52 22.82 9.42
N LYS A 238 -20.36 24.15 9.31
CA LYS A 238 -19.59 24.78 8.24
C LYS A 238 -18.08 24.86 8.52
N PHE A 239 -17.60 24.27 9.60
CA PHE A 239 -16.20 24.39 9.99
C PHE A 239 -15.56 23.04 10.23
N SER A 240 -14.35 22.85 9.71
CA SER A 240 -13.54 21.63 9.93
C SER A 240 -12.10 21.99 10.30
N PRO A 241 -11.38 21.09 11.00
CA PRO A 241 -10.00 21.34 11.38
C PRO A 241 -9.01 21.13 10.24
N SER A 242 -7.82 21.72 10.37
CA SER A 242 -6.61 21.35 9.63
C SER A 242 -5.99 20.06 10.20
N VAL A 243 -4.97 19.55 9.52
CA VAL A 243 -4.20 18.37 9.96
C VAL A 243 -3.60 18.51 11.36
N LEU A 244 -3.24 19.73 11.79
CA LEU A 244 -2.69 20.00 13.11
C LEU A 244 -3.75 20.21 14.20
N LEU A 245 -4.92 20.77 13.85
CA LEU A 245 -6.01 20.98 14.82
C LEU A 245 -6.85 19.69 15.01
N ARG A 246 -6.93 18.83 14.00
CA ARG A 246 -7.74 17.62 14.03
C ARG A 246 -7.43 16.68 15.21
N PRO A 247 -6.16 16.33 15.52
CA PRO A 247 -5.87 15.45 16.65
C PRO A 247 -6.31 16.05 18.00
N LEU A 248 -6.15 17.37 18.18
CA LEU A 248 -6.58 18.06 19.38
C LEU A 248 -8.11 18.03 19.55
N ILE A 249 -8.86 18.14 18.45
CA ILE A 249 -10.32 17.98 18.45
C ILE A 249 -10.68 16.54 18.77
N GLN A 250 -10.11 15.58 18.04
CA GLN A 250 -10.34 14.14 18.23
C GLN A 250 -10.20 13.75 19.70
N ASP A 251 -9.08 14.10 20.33
CA ASP A 251 -8.77 13.70 21.71
C ASP A 251 -9.49 14.55 22.77
N SER A 252 -10.19 15.63 22.34
CA SER A 252 -11.12 16.38 23.18
C SER A 252 -12.51 15.75 23.25
N ILE A 253 -12.92 15.02 22.19
CA ILE A 253 -14.27 14.42 22.10
C ILE A 253 -14.25 12.91 22.37
N ILE A 254 -13.11 12.24 22.14
CA ILE A 254 -12.93 10.80 22.38
C ILE A 254 -11.82 10.62 23.42
N PRO A 255 -12.07 9.93 24.55
CA PRO A 255 -11.05 9.66 25.57
C PRO A 255 -10.01 8.66 25.03
N THR A 256 -8.99 9.18 24.35
CA THR A 256 -7.97 8.40 23.63
C THR A 256 -6.78 8.12 24.52
N ILE A 257 -6.46 6.84 24.78
CA ILE A 257 -5.27 6.43 25.53
C ILE A 257 -4.07 6.14 24.63
N GLY A 258 -4.31 5.71 23.40
CA GLY A 258 -3.25 5.43 22.43
C GLY A 258 -3.73 5.62 21.00
N MET A 259 -2.79 6.02 20.12
CA MET A 259 -3.04 6.27 18.71
C MET A 259 -2.05 5.49 17.85
N ILE A 260 -2.59 4.75 16.87
CA ILE A 260 -1.77 4.07 15.85
C ILE A 260 -1.50 5.04 14.72
N VAL A 261 -0.23 5.25 14.41
CA VAL A 261 0.23 6.26 13.45
C VAL A 261 1.16 5.66 12.39
N GLY A 262 1.09 6.20 11.20
CA GLY A 262 2.14 6.03 10.18
C GLY A 262 3.31 7.00 10.42
N PRO A 263 4.44 6.84 9.66
CA PRO A 263 5.62 7.69 9.85
C PRO A 263 5.36 9.20 9.69
N GLY A 264 4.55 9.60 8.71
CA GLY A 264 4.18 11.01 8.51
C GLY A 264 3.33 11.55 9.66
N GLU A 265 2.36 10.75 10.13
CA GLU A 265 1.52 11.11 11.27
C GLU A 265 2.33 11.26 12.56
N PHE A 266 3.28 10.35 12.80
CA PHE A 266 4.20 10.47 13.94
C PHE A 266 4.95 11.81 13.93
N GLY A 267 5.36 12.26 12.72
CA GLY A 267 6.04 13.53 12.54
C GLY A 267 5.20 14.72 13.00
N TYR A 268 3.98 14.90 12.45
CA TYR A 268 3.16 16.06 12.83
C TYR A 268 2.58 15.94 14.25
N MET A 269 2.29 14.74 14.75
CA MET A 269 1.90 14.54 16.15
C MET A 269 2.99 15.00 17.11
N SER A 270 4.26 14.77 16.77
CA SER A 270 5.40 15.24 17.58
C SER A 270 5.46 16.77 17.68
N GLN A 271 4.95 17.50 16.68
CA GLN A 271 4.86 18.97 16.67
C GLN A 271 3.78 19.50 17.63
N LEU A 272 2.80 18.66 18.03
CA LEU A 272 1.64 19.07 18.84
C LEU A 272 1.83 18.96 20.35
N LYS A 273 2.95 18.45 20.84
CA LYS A 273 3.18 18.17 22.27
C LYS A 273 2.89 19.40 23.17
N LEU A 274 3.35 20.58 22.75
CA LEU A 274 3.11 21.83 23.52
C LEU A 274 1.65 22.24 23.47
N ALA A 275 1.00 22.05 22.32
CA ALA A 275 -0.43 22.38 22.14
C ALA A 275 -1.33 21.49 23.02
N TYR A 276 -1.06 20.18 23.13
CA TYR A 276 -1.78 19.30 24.03
C TYR A 276 -1.69 19.78 25.49
N SER A 277 -0.48 20.18 25.93
CA SER A 277 -0.26 20.69 27.28
C SER A 277 -0.96 22.02 27.50
N ALA A 278 -0.88 22.98 26.57
CA ALA A 278 -1.49 24.30 26.70
C ALA A 278 -3.02 24.21 26.72
N LEU A 279 -3.61 23.31 25.94
CA LEU A 279 -5.06 23.09 25.88
C LEU A 279 -5.59 22.15 26.97
N ASN A 280 -4.72 21.68 27.86
CA ASN A 280 -5.04 20.71 28.92
C ASN A 280 -5.75 19.44 28.38
N ILE A 281 -5.27 18.95 27.23
CA ILE A 281 -5.72 17.68 26.61
C ILE A 281 -4.67 16.62 26.91
N SER A 282 -5.11 15.43 27.31
CA SER A 282 -4.19 14.29 27.47
C SER A 282 -3.72 13.80 26.11
N MET A 283 -2.40 13.91 25.83
CA MET A 283 -1.85 13.41 24.57
C MET A 283 -1.81 11.88 24.61
N PRO A 284 -2.39 11.18 23.61
CA PRO A 284 -2.35 9.72 23.56
C PRO A 284 -0.93 9.21 23.36
N GLN A 285 -0.65 7.99 23.83
CA GLN A 285 0.60 7.31 23.50
C GLN A 285 0.61 6.97 22.02
N LEU A 286 1.66 7.40 21.32
CA LEU A 286 1.82 7.12 19.89
C LEU A 286 2.46 5.75 19.67
N HIS A 287 1.84 4.94 18.82
CA HIS A 287 2.33 3.63 18.43
C HIS A 287 2.45 3.55 16.91
N GLY A 288 3.62 3.14 16.41
CA GLY A 288 3.78 2.85 14.98
C GLY A 288 2.83 1.73 14.55
N ARG A 289 2.20 1.87 13.38
CA ARG A 289 1.50 0.75 12.77
C ARG A 289 2.49 -0.35 12.37
N HIS A 290 2.03 -1.59 12.31
CA HIS A 290 2.81 -2.65 11.70
C HIS A 290 3.00 -2.38 10.20
N SER A 291 4.14 -2.84 9.68
CA SER A 291 4.49 -2.83 8.27
C SER A 291 4.61 -4.28 7.82
N ALA A 292 4.01 -4.64 6.69
CA ALA A 292 4.02 -6.01 6.23
C ALA A 292 4.02 -6.14 4.70
N THR A 293 4.56 -7.28 4.24
CA THR A 293 4.41 -7.77 2.87
C THR A 293 3.75 -9.14 2.91
N ILE A 294 2.65 -9.30 2.20
CA ILE A 294 1.93 -10.56 2.07
C ILE A 294 2.54 -11.35 0.91
N VAL A 295 2.93 -12.59 1.17
CA VAL A 295 3.47 -13.51 0.17
C VAL A 295 2.38 -14.51 -0.21
N ILE A 296 1.95 -14.48 -1.48
CA ILE A 296 0.91 -15.39 -2.00
C ILE A 296 1.48 -16.79 -2.31
N PRO A 297 0.64 -17.84 -2.32
CA PRO A 297 1.09 -19.23 -2.46
C PRO A 297 1.97 -19.53 -3.68
N SER A 298 1.69 -18.89 -4.83
CA SER A 298 2.50 -19.09 -6.05
C SER A 298 3.93 -18.56 -5.89
N ILE A 299 4.07 -17.43 -5.20
CA ILE A 299 5.37 -16.80 -4.94
C ILE A 299 6.11 -17.56 -3.84
N SER A 300 5.45 -17.91 -2.73
CA SER A 300 6.04 -18.71 -1.66
C SER A 300 6.66 -20.02 -2.20
N LYS A 301 5.92 -20.74 -3.06
CA LYS A 301 6.42 -21.96 -3.72
C LYS A 301 7.64 -21.69 -4.60
N TYR A 302 7.67 -20.56 -5.30
CA TYR A 302 8.81 -20.17 -6.12
C TYR A 302 10.04 -19.85 -5.26
N LEU A 303 9.86 -19.08 -4.19
CA LEU A 303 10.92 -18.71 -3.24
C LEU A 303 11.54 -19.96 -2.60
N SER A 304 10.70 -20.84 -2.05
CA SER A 304 11.15 -22.09 -1.41
C SER A 304 11.91 -23.00 -2.38
N LYS A 305 11.42 -23.13 -3.62
CA LYS A 305 12.06 -23.97 -4.65
C LYS A 305 13.48 -23.51 -5.02
N HIS A 306 13.71 -22.20 -4.95
CA HIS A 306 14.99 -21.60 -5.39
C HIS A 306 15.82 -21.09 -4.21
N GLU A 307 15.44 -21.42 -2.97
CA GLU A 307 16.11 -21.00 -1.73
C GLU A 307 16.31 -19.48 -1.68
N LEU A 308 15.25 -18.72 -2.04
CA LEU A 308 15.22 -17.27 -2.06
C LEU A 308 14.33 -16.75 -0.93
N GLU A 309 14.77 -15.65 -0.30
CA GLU A 309 13.98 -14.94 0.70
C GLU A 309 13.18 -13.79 0.05
N PRO A 310 12.01 -13.42 0.58
CA PRO A 310 11.21 -12.30 0.04
C PRO A 310 11.99 -10.98 -0.05
N ASN A 311 12.87 -10.68 0.90
CA ASN A 311 13.70 -9.48 0.94
C ASN A 311 14.67 -9.39 -0.26
N PHE A 312 15.02 -10.53 -0.89
CA PHE A 312 15.79 -10.57 -2.13
C PHE A 312 15.12 -9.73 -3.25
N PHE A 313 13.81 -9.63 -3.23
CA PHE A 313 13.01 -8.89 -4.21
C PHE A 313 12.73 -7.43 -3.84
N MET A 314 13.16 -6.95 -2.65
CA MET A 314 12.99 -5.55 -2.22
C MET A 314 14.11 -4.63 -2.73
N ARG A 315 14.49 -4.79 -4.00
CA ARG A 315 15.51 -4.01 -4.72
C ARG A 315 15.18 -3.91 -6.20
N ILE A 316 15.94 -3.15 -6.97
CA ILE A 316 15.65 -2.96 -8.40
C ILE A 316 15.81 -4.25 -9.20
N MET A 317 14.94 -4.45 -10.20
CA MET A 317 14.86 -5.70 -10.96
C MET A 317 16.15 -6.08 -11.68
N ASN A 318 16.89 -5.11 -12.22
CA ASN A 318 18.17 -5.36 -12.90
C ASN A 318 19.21 -6.04 -12.00
N GLU A 319 19.28 -5.71 -10.71
CA GLU A 319 20.18 -6.35 -9.74
C GLU A 319 19.73 -7.78 -9.45
N ILE A 320 18.42 -8.00 -9.36
CA ILE A 320 17.83 -9.33 -9.18
C ILE A 320 18.19 -10.23 -10.37
N GLU A 321 18.02 -9.74 -11.59
CA GLU A 321 18.34 -10.48 -12.81
C GLU A 321 19.83 -10.84 -12.90
N GLN A 322 20.71 -9.92 -12.54
CA GLN A 322 22.16 -10.17 -12.51
C GLN A 322 22.50 -11.28 -11.52
N ASP A 323 21.97 -11.22 -10.31
CA ASP A 323 22.23 -12.23 -9.28
C ASP A 323 21.64 -13.60 -9.65
N LEU A 324 20.44 -13.64 -10.23
CA LEU A 324 19.83 -14.90 -10.69
C LEU A 324 20.61 -15.48 -11.86
N SER A 325 21.08 -14.66 -12.81
CA SER A 325 21.93 -15.09 -13.91
C SER A 325 23.23 -15.71 -13.40
N GLY A 326 23.87 -15.10 -12.40
CA GLY A 326 25.07 -15.64 -11.78
C GLY A 326 24.87 -16.97 -11.05
N ARG A 327 23.72 -17.13 -10.37
CA ARG A 327 23.40 -18.35 -9.61
C ARG A 327 23.03 -19.54 -10.52
N PHE A 328 22.44 -19.29 -11.68
CA PHE A 328 21.87 -20.32 -12.56
C PHE A 328 22.56 -20.39 -13.93
N ALA A 329 23.81 -19.93 -14.03
CA ALA A 329 24.63 -20.05 -15.25
C ALA A 329 25.07 -21.52 -15.45
N HIS A 330 24.31 -22.25 -16.27
CA HIS A 330 24.63 -23.65 -16.63
C HIS A 330 25.23 -23.81 -18.04
N ASP A 331 25.38 -22.74 -18.81
CA ASP A 331 25.82 -22.80 -20.21
C ASP A 331 27.27 -23.25 -20.33
N ALA A 332 28.17 -22.80 -19.44
CA ALA A 332 29.58 -23.15 -19.47
C ALA A 332 29.84 -24.66 -19.21
N GLU A 333 29.05 -25.30 -18.33
CA GLU A 333 29.17 -26.74 -18.04
C GLU A 333 28.69 -27.58 -19.23
N THR A 334 27.59 -27.19 -19.88
CA THR A 334 27.07 -27.86 -21.07
C THR A 334 28.05 -27.78 -22.22
N ASP A 335 28.66 -26.63 -22.48
CA ASP A 335 29.65 -26.47 -23.54
C ASP A 335 30.92 -27.26 -23.25
N ALA A 336 31.39 -27.33 -22.01
CA ALA A 336 32.53 -28.12 -21.59
C ALA A 336 32.29 -29.61 -21.84
N LEU A 337 31.11 -30.14 -21.43
CA LEU A 337 30.76 -31.56 -21.64
C LEU A 337 30.62 -31.93 -23.13
N VAL A 338 30.06 -31.05 -23.95
CA VAL A 338 29.95 -31.25 -25.40
C VAL A 338 31.32 -31.19 -26.05
N HIS A 339 32.21 -30.32 -25.62
CA HIS A 339 33.59 -30.27 -26.10
C HIS A 339 34.37 -31.55 -25.78
N GLU A 340 34.26 -32.07 -24.56
CA GLU A 340 34.87 -33.34 -24.14
C GLU A 340 34.35 -34.50 -24.99
N LEU A 341 33.04 -34.57 -25.24
CA LEU A 341 32.44 -35.58 -26.11
C LEU A 341 33.03 -35.51 -27.54
N ARG A 342 33.15 -34.30 -28.13
CA ARG A 342 33.74 -34.13 -29.47
C ARG A 342 35.18 -34.65 -29.50
N SER A 343 36.00 -34.23 -28.55
CA SER A 343 37.40 -34.64 -28.45
C SER A 343 37.56 -36.17 -28.34
N SER A 344 36.69 -36.83 -27.56
CA SER A 344 36.66 -38.28 -27.41
C SER A 344 36.28 -38.99 -28.72
N VAL A 345 35.30 -38.44 -29.45
CA VAL A 345 34.87 -38.99 -30.76
C VAL A 345 35.97 -38.82 -31.81
N GLU A 346 36.56 -37.65 -31.93
CA GLU A 346 37.66 -37.37 -32.85
C GLU A 346 38.85 -38.30 -32.60
N HIS A 347 39.23 -38.48 -31.33
CA HIS A 347 40.32 -39.37 -30.95
C HIS A 347 40.02 -40.83 -31.37
N SER A 348 38.80 -41.34 -31.07
CA SER A 348 38.39 -42.69 -31.41
C SER A 348 38.34 -42.92 -32.92
N LEU A 349 37.80 -41.97 -33.68
CA LEU A 349 37.75 -42.06 -35.16
C LEU A 349 39.15 -41.98 -35.80
N SER A 350 40.08 -41.20 -35.21
CA SER A 350 41.49 -41.19 -35.68
C SER A 350 42.18 -42.56 -35.56
N ILE A 351 41.93 -43.29 -34.45
CA ILE A 351 42.46 -44.63 -34.26
C ILE A 351 41.86 -45.59 -35.28
N ILE A 352 40.55 -45.57 -35.49
CA ILE A 352 39.82 -46.39 -36.47
C ILE A 352 40.31 -46.08 -37.89
N SER A 353 40.51 -44.84 -38.25
CA SER A 353 40.97 -44.37 -39.54
C SER A 353 42.34 -44.91 -39.87
N LYS A 354 43.29 -44.84 -38.93
CA LYS A 354 44.64 -45.45 -39.09
C LYS A 354 44.60 -47.00 -39.30
N HIS A 355 43.72 -47.67 -38.60
CA HIS A 355 43.55 -49.09 -38.74
C HIS A 355 42.91 -49.51 -40.10
N ALA A 356 41.92 -48.74 -40.52
CA ALA A 356 41.22 -48.93 -41.80
C ALA A 356 42.18 -48.77 -43.00
N GLU A 357 43.11 -47.83 -42.94
CA GLU A 357 44.14 -47.68 -43.97
C GLU A 357 44.97 -48.97 -44.16
N THR A 358 45.18 -49.75 -43.10
CA THR A 358 45.89 -51.06 -43.17
C THR A 358 45.06 -52.19 -43.79
N ILE A 359 43.73 -52.01 -43.84
CA ILE A 359 42.80 -53.00 -44.42
C ILE A 359 42.49 -52.64 -45.88
N ASP A 360 41.98 -51.47 -46.16
CA ASP A 360 41.65 -50.96 -47.47
C ASP A 360 41.49 -49.43 -47.44
N SER A 361 42.30 -48.76 -48.25
CA SER A 361 42.27 -47.29 -48.33
C SER A 361 40.93 -46.68 -48.79
N SER A 362 40.06 -47.45 -49.45
CA SER A 362 38.72 -47.01 -49.87
C SER A 362 37.76 -46.79 -48.70
N LEU A 363 38.08 -47.35 -47.50
CA LEU A 363 37.25 -47.16 -46.30
C LEU A 363 37.31 -45.73 -45.72
N GLN A 364 38.30 -44.96 -46.14
CA GLN A 364 38.45 -43.59 -45.67
C GLN A 364 37.18 -42.72 -45.96
N GLY A 365 36.54 -42.92 -47.11
CA GLY A 365 35.30 -42.23 -47.47
C GLY A 365 34.13 -42.55 -46.51
N ALA A 366 34.05 -43.84 -46.10
CA ALA A 366 33.02 -44.30 -45.18
C ALA A 366 33.24 -43.74 -43.76
N ILE A 367 34.50 -43.65 -43.30
CA ILE A 367 34.83 -43.07 -41.98
C ILE A 367 34.55 -41.59 -41.94
N SER A 368 34.92 -40.83 -42.96
CA SER A 368 34.65 -39.40 -43.06
C SER A 368 33.11 -39.11 -43.10
N ALA A 369 32.34 -39.94 -43.79
CA ALA A 369 30.88 -39.85 -43.79
C ALA A 369 30.29 -40.12 -42.38
N THR A 370 30.87 -41.11 -41.66
CA THR A 370 30.47 -41.43 -40.29
C THR A 370 30.81 -40.29 -39.33
N GLU A 371 32.02 -39.74 -39.42
CA GLU A 371 32.45 -38.56 -38.64
C GLU A 371 31.47 -37.38 -38.82
N HIS A 372 31.17 -37.03 -40.08
CA HIS A 372 30.21 -35.97 -40.38
C HIS A 372 28.79 -36.27 -39.85
N GLY A 373 28.39 -37.55 -39.88
CA GLY A 373 27.12 -38.00 -39.32
C GLY A 373 27.05 -37.81 -37.77
N ILE A 374 28.13 -38.20 -37.07
CA ILE A 374 28.24 -38.07 -35.63
C ILE A 374 28.26 -36.59 -35.23
N GLU A 375 29.03 -35.75 -35.91
CA GLU A 375 29.07 -34.28 -35.68
C GLU A 375 27.68 -33.69 -35.78
N LYS A 376 26.91 -34.03 -36.80
CA LYS A 376 25.55 -33.54 -36.98
C LYS A 376 24.61 -33.96 -35.85
N LEU A 377 24.80 -35.16 -35.28
CA LEU A 377 24.05 -35.65 -34.12
C LEU A 377 24.42 -34.89 -32.84
N ILE A 378 25.70 -34.64 -32.63
CA ILE A 378 26.20 -33.85 -31.48
C ILE A 378 25.66 -32.41 -31.54
N ASP A 379 25.72 -31.75 -32.70
CA ASP A 379 25.15 -30.45 -32.94
C ASP A 379 23.66 -30.41 -32.65
N GLY A 380 22.92 -31.41 -33.10
CA GLY A 380 21.49 -31.54 -32.86
C GLY A 380 21.14 -31.68 -31.38
N MET A 381 21.96 -32.45 -30.64
CA MET A 381 21.85 -32.62 -29.20
C MET A 381 22.16 -31.30 -28.46
N GLN A 382 23.28 -30.65 -28.77
CA GLN A 382 23.68 -29.38 -28.18
C GLN A 382 22.61 -28.31 -28.36
N LYS A 383 22.08 -28.14 -29.57
CA LYS A 383 20.97 -27.19 -29.85
C LYS A 383 19.74 -27.45 -28.98
N LYS A 384 19.37 -28.72 -28.78
CA LYS A 384 18.25 -29.10 -27.91
C LYS A 384 18.51 -28.76 -26.43
N MET A 385 19.74 -29.03 -25.95
CA MET A 385 20.14 -28.70 -24.58
C MET A 385 20.10 -27.19 -24.33
N VAL A 386 20.73 -26.40 -25.20
CA VAL A 386 20.72 -24.90 -25.11
C VAL A 386 19.29 -24.37 -25.18
N SER A 387 18.45 -24.87 -26.08
CA SER A 387 17.05 -24.46 -26.17
C SER A 387 16.26 -24.79 -24.87
N SER A 388 16.53 -25.93 -24.27
CA SER A 388 15.89 -26.32 -23.00
C SER A 388 16.37 -25.48 -21.83
N LEU A 389 17.66 -25.17 -21.77
CA LEU A 389 18.23 -24.26 -20.77
C LEU A 389 17.62 -22.84 -20.88
N LYS A 390 17.53 -22.30 -22.09
CA LYS A 390 16.93 -21.01 -22.35
C LYS A 390 15.48 -20.97 -21.89
N LYS A 391 14.67 -21.99 -22.19
CA LYS A 391 13.27 -22.07 -21.71
C LYS A 391 13.17 -22.10 -20.18
N LYS A 392 14.07 -22.82 -19.51
CA LYS A 392 14.13 -22.85 -18.04
C LYS A 392 14.49 -21.48 -17.48
N GLN A 393 15.42 -20.78 -18.09
CA GLN A 393 15.87 -19.44 -17.71
C GLN A 393 14.74 -18.42 -17.92
N ASP A 394 14.06 -18.46 -19.08
CA ASP A 394 12.91 -17.59 -19.36
C ASP A 394 11.78 -17.77 -18.32
N MET A 395 11.51 -19.04 -17.91
CA MET A 395 10.54 -19.34 -16.86
C MET A 395 10.99 -18.83 -15.48
N LEU A 396 12.29 -18.96 -15.17
CA LEU A 396 12.85 -18.48 -13.90
C LEU A 396 12.70 -16.95 -13.80
N PHE A 397 13.09 -16.23 -14.84
CA PHE A 397 12.98 -14.77 -14.89
C PHE A 397 11.52 -14.31 -14.91
N GLY A 398 10.65 -14.96 -15.66
CA GLY A 398 9.22 -14.66 -15.65
C GLY A 398 8.64 -14.75 -14.23
N LYS A 399 9.00 -15.79 -13.47
CA LYS A 399 8.58 -15.92 -12.07
C LYS A 399 9.28 -14.93 -11.13
N ALA A 400 10.51 -14.54 -11.40
CA ALA A 400 11.20 -13.49 -10.66
C ALA A 400 10.51 -12.13 -10.85
N HIS A 401 10.11 -11.78 -12.08
CA HIS A 401 9.33 -10.59 -12.37
C HIS A 401 7.97 -10.59 -11.66
N GLU A 402 7.26 -11.73 -11.65
CA GLU A 402 6.02 -11.91 -10.90
C GLU A 402 6.24 -11.66 -9.40
N ALA A 403 7.27 -12.26 -8.81
CA ALA A 403 7.61 -12.10 -7.41
C ALA A 403 7.97 -10.63 -7.07
N HIS A 404 8.78 -9.99 -7.90
CA HIS A 404 9.15 -8.59 -7.71
C HIS A 404 7.93 -7.66 -7.83
N ALA A 405 7.10 -7.83 -8.86
CA ALA A 405 5.90 -7.03 -9.04
C ALA A 405 4.93 -7.14 -7.84
N TRP A 406 4.89 -8.30 -7.18
CA TRP A 406 4.06 -8.54 -6.01
C TRP A 406 4.68 -8.01 -4.71
N ILE A 407 5.96 -8.32 -4.46
CA ILE A 407 6.66 -8.00 -3.20
C ILE A 407 7.06 -6.53 -3.14
N TYR A 408 7.53 -5.97 -4.27
CA TYR A 408 8.08 -4.62 -4.35
C TYR A 408 7.60 -3.87 -5.61
N PRO A 409 6.27 -3.70 -5.77
CA PRO A 409 5.65 -3.14 -6.96
C PRO A 409 6.20 -1.75 -7.29
N ARG A 410 6.72 -1.58 -8.51
CA ARG A 410 7.36 -0.34 -8.98
C ARG A 410 8.39 0.24 -8.01
N ASN A 411 9.14 -0.59 -7.32
CA ASN A 411 10.16 -0.22 -6.32
C ASN A 411 9.59 0.50 -5.08
N HIS A 412 8.36 0.16 -4.70
CA HIS A 412 7.73 0.62 -3.47
C HIS A 412 7.35 -0.55 -2.57
N LEU A 413 7.30 -0.32 -1.26
CA LEU A 413 6.74 -1.31 -0.34
C LEU A 413 5.30 -1.67 -0.76
N GLN A 414 5.00 -2.95 -0.79
CA GLN A 414 3.68 -3.48 -1.17
C GLN A 414 2.54 -2.73 -0.48
N GLU A 415 2.65 -2.52 0.83
CA GLU A 415 1.64 -1.87 1.64
C GLU A 415 1.31 -0.43 1.27
N ARG A 416 2.26 0.26 0.63
CA ARG A 416 2.09 1.65 0.19
C ARG A 416 1.53 1.76 -1.20
N PHE A 417 1.53 0.67 -1.93
CA PHE A 417 1.25 0.68 -3.35
C PHE A 417 -0.02 -0.09 -3.72
N LEU A 418 -0.17 -1.32 -3.24
CA LEU A 418 -1.30 -2.16 -3.60
C LEU A 418 -2.55 -1.85 -2.79
N SER A 419 -3.72 -1.86 -3.45
CA SER A 419 -5.01 -1.83 -2.78
C SER A 419 -5.28 -3.15 -2.06
N SER A 420 -6.01 -3.09 -0.95
CA SER A 420 -6.37 -4.28 -0.17
C SER A 420 -7.23 -5.26 -0.97
N MET A 421 -8.12 -4.78 -1.83
CA MET A 421 -8.96 -5.63 -2.69
C MET A 421 -8.15 -6.45 -3.70
N THR A 422 -7.00 -5.94 -4.16
CA THR A 422 -6.09 -6.70 -5.05
C THR A 422 -5.57 -7.96 -4.37
N VAL A 423 -5.20 -7.85 -3.11
CA VAL A 423 -4.69 -8.98 -2.34
C VAL A 423 -5.83 -9.94 -2.01
N GLU A 424 -6.97 -9.41 -1.57
CA GLU A 424 -8.16 -10.19 -1.27
C GLU A 424 -8.64 -11.02 -2.48
N ALA A 425 -8.62 -10.46 -3.68
CA ALA A 425 -8.97 -11.17 -4.91
C ALA A 425 -8.05 -12.37 -5.21
N ARG A 426 -6.87 -12.45 -4.61
CA ARG A 426 -5.90 -13.55 -4.77
C ARG A 426 -6.00 -14.62 -3.68
N ILE A 427 -6.30 -14.24 -2.45
CA ILE A 427 -6.18 -15.14 -1.29
C ILE A 427 -7.45 -15.26 -0.44
N GLY A 428 -8.47 -14.43 -0.70
CA GLY A 428 -9.77 -14.50 -0.02
C GLY A 428 -9.85 -13.65 1.25
N LYS A 429 -11.05 -13.62 1.84
CA LYS A 429 -11.37 -12.81 3.04
C LYS A 429 -10.70 -13.31 4.32
N GLU A 430 -10.33 -14.57 4.39
CA GLU A 430 -9.61 -15.15 5.53
C GLU A 430 -8.30 -14.43 5.82
N MET A 431 -7.73 -13.75 4.83
CA MET A 431 -6.50 -12.98 5.00
C MET A 431 -6.58 -11.93 6.13
N PHE A 432 -7.74 -11.38 6.41
CA PHE A 432 -7.89 -10.34 7.45
C PHE A 432 -7.64 -10.91 8.84
N ARG A 433 -8.14 -12.12 9.10
CA ARG A 433 -7.86 -12.86 10.33
C ARG A 433 -6.39 -13.27 10.42
N ASP A 434 -5.81 -13.76 9.32
CA ASP A 434 -4.42 -14.16 9.25
C ASP A 434 -3.47 -12.99 9.51
N ILE A 435 -3.75 -11.82 8.91
CA ILE A 435 -3.01 -10.59 9.17
C ILE A 435 -3.10 -10.18 10.64
N LEU A 436 -4.30 -10.23 11.24
CA LEU A 436 -4.49 -9.90 12.65
C LEU A 436 -3.69 -10.84 13.56
N ILE A 437 -3.69 -12.14 13.29
CA ILE A 437 -2.90 -13.13 14.05
C ILE A 437 -1.40 -12.84 13.91
N ALA A 438 -0.92 -12.57 12.69
CA ALA A 438 0.48 -12.25 12.45
C ALA A 438 0.89 -10.99 13.21
N ILE A 439 0.07 -9.93 13.19
CA ILE A 439 0.32 -8.67 13.90
C ILE A 439 0.34 -8.87 15.42
N LYS A 440 -0.56 -9.68 15.98
CA LYS A 440 -0.61 -9.97 17.43
C LYS A 440 0.68 -10.65 17.94
N ASN A 441 1.30 -11.47 17.11
CA ASN A 441 2.48 -12.26 17.46
C ASN A 441 3.83 -11.58 17.12
N ALA A 442 3.78 -10.41 16.49
CA ALA A 442 4.97 -9.76 15.94
C ALA A 442 5.47 -8.58 16.77
N SER A 443 6.80 -8.35 16.69
CA SER A 443 7.41 -7.08 17.14
C SER A 443 7.07 -5.96 16.15
N ARG A 444 6.76 -4.77 16.66
CA ARG A 444 6.44 -3.58 15.86
C ARG A 444 7.62 -2.95 15.16
N ASP A 445 8.82 -3.25 15.60
CA ASP A 445 10.04 -2.66 15.05
C ASP A 445 10.54 -3.38 13.79
N MET A 446 9.80 -4.42 13.36
CA MET A 446 10.16 -5.24 12.20
C MET A 446 9.12 -5.14 11.10
N HIS A 447 9.59 -5.20 9.85
CA HIS A 447 8.73 -5.43 8.70
C HIS A 447 8.35 -6.92 8.64
N LEU A 448 7.05 -7.22 8.64
CA LEU A 448 6.54 -8.58 8.65
C LEU A 448 6.51 -9.17 7.25
N LEU A 449 6.84 -10.45 7.14
CA LEU A 449 6.59 -11.26 5.96
C LEU A 449 5.48 -12.26 6.30
N ILE A 450 4.31 -12.07 5.71
CA ILE A 450 3.12 -12.87 5.97
C ILE A 450 2.97 -13.89 4.84
N ASP A 451 3.42 -15.13 5.05
CA ASP A 451 3.23 -16.23 4.10
C ASP A 451 1.88 -16.92 4.36
N VAL A 452 0.97 -16.77 3.42
CA VAL A 452 -0.39 -17.33 3.51
C VAL A 452 -0.41 -18.86 3.55
N ASN A 453 0.62 -19.54 3.01
CA ASN A 453 0.72 -21.01 3.08
C ASN A 453 1.06 -21.52 4.48
N GLU A 454 1.92 -20.80 5.19
CA GLU A 454 2.32 -21.19 6.55
C GLU A 454 1.19 -21.02 7.55
N MET A 455 0.27 -20.08 7.29
CA MET A 455 -0.87 -19.79 8.17
C MET A 455 -2.02 -20.81 8.06
N LYS A 456 -2.18 -21.50 6.93
CA LYS A 456 -3.20 -22.55 6.74
C LYS A 456 -2.87 -23.85 7.47
N SER A 457 -1.72 -23.93 8.12
CA SER A 457 -1.26 -25.11 8.89
C SER A 457 -1.42 -24.98 10.40
N PHE A 458 -2.12 -23.97 10.88
CA PHE A 458 -2.53 -23.77 12.30
C PHE A 458 -4.09 -23.85 12.44
#